data_393bb4c3b97b6e96dd1b505116c2066d
#
_entry.id   393bb4c3b97b6e96dd1b505116c2066d
#
_cell.length_a   1.000
_cell.length_b   1.000
_cell.length_c   1.000
_cell.angle_alpha   90.00
_cell.angle_beta   90.00
_cell.angle_gamma   90.00
#
_symmetry.space_group_name_H-M   'P 1'
#
loop_
_entity.id
_entity.type
_entity.pdbx_description
1 polymer ?
#
loop_
_entity_poly.entity_id
_entity_poly.type
_entity_poly.pdbx_seq_one_letter_code
_entity_poly.pdbx_strand_id
1 'polypeptide(L)'
;MEHYDVIIIGAGSTGSVLASRLSENADRSVLLIEAGPDYQTADSLPFELVNSHRNALKDHDWGLRYSPTETQSVALPRGRVVGGSSAVNTTIALRGIPEDYDSWAEAAGTSWAWSHVLPYFNRLERDLDFGDAAHHGDAGPI
;
A
#
# COMPACT_ATOMS: atom_id res chain seq x y z
N MET A 1 30.62 2.33 -10.64
CA MET A 1 29.43 3.03 -10.12
C MET A 1 28.26 2.18 -10.56
N GLU A 2 27.46 1.71 -9.62
CA GLU A 2 26.27 0.93 -9.98
C GLU A 2 25.25 1.86 -10.63
N HIS A 3 24.56 1.37 -11.64
CA HIS A 3 23.59 2.13 -12.42
C HIS A 3 22.26 1.39 -12.39
N TYR A 4 21.18 2.10 -12.16
CA TYR A 4 19.83 1.56 -12.14
C TYR A 4 18.93 2.40 -13.07
N ASP A 5 18.04 1.74 -13.79
CA ASP A 5 17.09 2.43 -14.68
C ASP A 5 16.01 3.15 -13.89
N VAL A 6 15.62 2.58 -12.74
CA VAL A 6 14.60 3.14 -11.84
C VAL A 6 15.05 3.03 -10.39
N ILE A 7 14.87 4.10 -9.64
CA ILE A 7 15.06 4.11 -8.17
C ILE A 7 13.71 4.44 -7.54
N ILE A 8 13.25 3.57 -6.62
CA ILE A 8 12.02 3.74 -5.85
C ILE A 8 12.40 3.99 -4.40
N ILE A 9 11.92 5.09 -3.83
CA ILE A 9 12.18 5.47 -2.45
C ILE A 9 10.94 5.15 -1.60
N GLY A 10 11.11 4.24 -0.67
CA GLY A 10 10.08 3.71 0.22
C GLY A 10 9.46 2.41 -0.30
N ALA A 11 9.67 1.31 0.43
CA ALA A 11 9.04 0.02 0.18
C ALA A 11 7.67 -0.12 0.89
N GLY A 12 6.90 0.97 0.93
CA GLY A 12 5.52 0.96 1.42
C GLY A 12 4.55 0.37 0.38
N SER A 13 3.26 0.49 0.65
CA SER A 13 2.18 -0.08 -0.19
C SER A 13 2.34 0.24 -1.68
N THR A 14 2.61 1.49 -2.02
CA THR A 14 2.78 1.94 -3.41
C THR A 14 4.13 1.52 -3.99
N GLY A 15 5.21 1.74 -3.23
CA GLY A 15 6.57 1.44 -3.72
C GLY A 15 6.81 -0.04 -3.99
N SER A 16 6.25 -0.91 -3.16
CA SER A 16 6.32 -2.37 -3.37
C SER A 16 5.59 -2.80 -4.65
N VAL A 17 4.41 -2.22 -4.92
CA VAL A 17 3.68 -2.48 -6.17
C VAL A 17 4.45 -1.98 -7.38
N LEU A 18 5.00 -0.75 -7.32
CA LEU A 18 5.82 -0.20 -8.40
C LEU A 18 7.07 -1.05 -8.65
N ALA A 19 7.77 -1.46 -7.59
CA ALA A 19 8.96 -2.30 -7.71
C ALA A 19 8.62 -3.63 -8.40
N SER A 20 7.55 -4.30 -7.94
CA SER A 20 7.09 -5.55 -8.54
C SER A 20 6.74 -5.39 -10.02
N ARG A 21 5.94 -4.37 -10.37
CA ARG A 21 5.49 -4.17 -11.76
C ARG A 21 6.58 -3.71 -12.71
N LEU A 22 7.48 -2.84 -12.25
CA LEU A 22 8.56 -2.34 -13.10
C LEU A 22 9.65 -3.38 -13.32
N SER A 23 9.87 -4.30 -12.37
CA SER A 23 10.84 -5.41 -12.50
C SER A 23 10.33 -6.61 -13.30
N GLU A 24 9.05 -6.64 -13.72
CA GLU A 24 8.54 -7.65 -14.67
C GLU A 24 9.29 -7.61 -16.01
N ASN A 25 9.82 -6.45 -16.41
CA ASN A 25 10.72 -6.34 -17.53
C ASN A 25 12.15 -6.71 -17.08
N ALA A 26 12.65 -7.86 -17.52
CA ALA A 26 13.97 -8.37 -17.17
C ALA A 26 15.14 -7.46 -17.63
N ASP A 27 14.92 -6.62 -18.63
CA ASP A 27 15.92 -5.66 -19.13
C ASP A 27 15.97 -4.36 -18.30
N ARG A 28 15.13 -4.24 -17.28
CA ARG A 28 15.05 -3.05 -16.42
C ARG A 28 15.60 -3.35 -15.04
N SER A 29 16.61 -2.60 -14.64
CA SER A 29 17.15 -2.62 -13.30
C SER A 29 16.37 -1.67 -12.37
N VAL A 30 15.84 -2.20 -11.27
CA VAL A 30 15.04 -1.45 -10.28
C VAL A 30 15.72 -1.52 -8.93
N LEU A 31 16.03 -0.36 -8.34
CA LEU A 31 16.51 -0.24 -6.97
C LEU A 31 15.36 0.22 -6.06
N LEU A 32 15.01 -0.57 -5.08
CA LEU A 32 14.06 -0.21 -4.02
C LEU A 32 14.81 0.11 -2.74
N ILE A 33 14.58 1.30 -2.19
CA ILE A 33 15.23 1.79 -0.97
C ILE A 33 14.17 1.95 0.12
N GLU A 34 14.44 1.37 1.30
CA GLU A 34 13.55 1.49 2.47
C GLU A 34 14.36 1.96 3.68
N ALA A 35 13.75 2.81 4.52
CA ALA A 35 14.37 3.35 5.72
C ALA A 35 14.19 2.46 6.96
N GLY A 36 13.17 1.61 6.94
CA GLY A 36 12.86 0.69 8.02
C GLY A 36 13.51 -0.70 7.83
N PRO A 37 13.30 -1.59 8.79
CA PRO A 37 13.82 -2.95 8.70
C PRO A 37 13.13 -3.77 7.59
N ASP A 38 13.88 -4.72 7.05
CA ASP A 38 13.40 -5.79 6.18
C ASP A 38 13.50 -7.13 6.91
N TYR A 39 12.38 -7.78 7.12
CA TYR A 39 12.29 -9.12 7.73
C TYR A 39 12.14 -10.16 6.62
N GLN A 40 13.25 -10.70 6.15
CA GLN A 40 13.34 -11.52 4.94
C GLN A 40 12.67 -12.90 5.05
N THR A 41 12.38 -13.37 6.26
CA THR A 41 11.75 -14.68 6.49
C THR A 41 10.59 -14.57 7.45
N ALA A 42 9.63 -15.47 7.35
CA ALA A 42 8.48 -15.51 8.27
C ALA A 42 8.91 -15.64 9.74
N ASP A 43 9.97 -16.42 10.00
CA ASP A 43 10.51 -16.64 11.34
C ASP A 43 11.20 -15.40 11.93
N SER A 44 11.62 -14.47 11.10
CA SER A 44 12.23 -13.20 11.52
C SER A 44 11.23 -12.10 11.81
N LEU A 45 9.96 -12.29 11.42
CA LEU A 45 8.90 -11.29 11.66
C LEU A 45 8.62 -11.14 13.15
N PRO A 46 8.66 -9.92 13.70
CA PRO A 46 8.15 -9.65 15.04
C PRO A 46 6.67 -10.04 15.17
N PHE A 47 6.29 -10.56 16.33
CA PHE A 47 4.91 -11.01 16.57
C PHE A 47 3.86 -9.94 16.28
N GLU A 48 4.15 -8.67 16.57
CA GLU A 48 3.27 -7.55 16.30
C GLU A 48 3.00 -7.29 14.81
N LEU A 49 3.90 -7.68 13.91
CA LEU A 49 3.68 -7.59 12.45
C LEU A 49 2.86 -8.77 11.92
N VAL A 50 2.79 -9.87 12.67
CA VAL A 50 1.95 -11.03 12.33
C VAL A 50 0.54 -10.90 12.92
N ASN A 51 0.40 -10.15 14.01
CA ASN A 51 -0.85 -10.02 14.74
C ASN A 51 -1.64 -8.79 14.31
N SER A 52 -2.62 -8.98 13.43
CA SER A 52 -3.48 -7.92 12.89
C SER A 52 -4.48 -7.28 13.87
N HIS A 53 -4.59 -7.77 15.11
CA HIS A 53 -5.51 -7.19 16.09
C HIS A 53 -5.09 -5.82 16.63
N ARG A 54 -3.83 -5.42 16.41
CA ARG A 54 -3.27 -4.13 16.83
C ARG A 54 -2.31 -3.59 15.79
N ASN A 55 -2.24 -2.26 15.69
CA ASN A 55 -1.23 -1.62 14.89
C ASN A 55 0.18 -1.89 15.46
N ALA A 56 1.09 -2.35 14.60
CA ALA A 56 2.48 -2.66 14.95
C ALA A 56 3.39 -1.42 14.90
N LEU A 57 3.04 -0.37 15.64
CA LEU A 57 3.69 0.94 15.53
C LEU A 57 4.85 1.16 16.51
N LYS A 58 4.99 0.34 17.54
CA LYS A 58 5.95 0.57 18.62
C LYS A 58 7.38 0.81 18.12
N ASP A 59 7.88 -0.05 17.24
CA ASP A 59 9.24 0.00 16.70
C ASP A 59 9.28 0.28 15.19
N HIS A 60 8.11 0.42 14.57
CA HIS A 60 7.93 0.53 13.12
C HIS A 60 7.19 1.79 12.69
N ASP A 61 7.30 2.88 13.46
CA ASP A 61 6.67 4.17 13.16
C ASP A 61 7.71 5.25 12.85
N TRP A 62 7.37 6.16 11.94
CA TRP A 62 8.15 7.36 11.69
C TRP A 62 8.08 8.38 12.84
N GLY A 63 7.16 8.25 13.77
CA GLY A 63 6.92 9.17 14.87
C GLY A 63 6.41 10.55 14.43
N LEU A 64 5.75 10.62 13.29
CA LEU A 64 5.24 11.88 12.76
C LEU A 64 4.09 12.42 13.62
N ARG A 65 3.98 13.73 13.64
CA ARG A 65 2.88 14.44 14.32
C ARG A 65 2.24 15.45 13.37
N TYR A 66 0.97 15.67 13.58
CA TYR A 66 0.17 16.66 12.87
C TYR A 66 -0.44 17.65 13.87
N SER A 67 -0.39 18.91 13.55
CA SER A 67 -1.00 19.98 14.36
C SER A 67 -2.19 20.58 13.60
N PRO A 68 -3.42 20.12 13.86
CA PRO A 68 -4.61 20.65 13.21
C PRO A 68 -4.91 22.08 13.63
N THR A 69 -4.41 22.50 14.80
CA THR A 69 -4.49 23.86 15.32
C THR A 69 -3.16 24.23 15.99
N GLU A 70 -2.99 25.51 16.36
CA GLU A 70 -1.79 25.98 17.06
C GLU A 70 -1.57 25.32 18.43
N THR A 71 -2.65 24.84 19.06
CA THR A 71 -2.63 24.30 20.43
C THR A 71 -2.72 22.77 20.49
N GLN A 72 -3.01 22.10 19.37
CA GLN A 72 -3.19 20.66 19.33
C GLN A 72 -2.11 19.99 18.50
N SER A 73 -1.57 18.89 19.02
CA SER A 73 -0.65 18.03 18.28
C SER A 73 -1.07 16.58 18.48
N VAL A 74 -1.42 15.92 17.38
CA VAL A 74 -1.84 14.52 17.35
C VAL A 74 -0.81 13.65 16.65
N ALA A 75 -0.69 12.39 17.07
CA ALA A 75 0.16 11.43 16.39
C ALA A 75 -0.38 11.18 14.97
N LEU A 76 0.54 11.12 14.00
CA LEU A 76 0.26 10.75 12.61
C LEU A 76 1.05 9.49 12.27
N PRO A 77 0.60 8.31 12.73
CA PRO A 77 1.36 7.08 12.57
C PRO A 77 1.54 6.71 11.09
N ARG A 78 2.77 6.37 10.73
CA ARG A 78 3.15 5.90 9.39
C ARG A 78 4.21 4.82 9.54
N GLY A 79 3.98 3.67 8.88
CA GLY A 79 4.90 2.55 8.96
C GLY A 79 6.28 2.87 8.40
N ARG A 80 7.33 2.49 9.15
CA ARG A 80 8.74 2.54 8.77
C ARG A 80 9.28 1.12 8.82
N VAL A 81 9.01 0.36 7.79
CA VAL A 81 9.35 -1.06 7.61
C VAL A 81 9.05 -1.42 6.17
N VAL A 82 9.64 -2.47 5.61
CA VAL A 82 9.21 -3.02 4.33
C VAL A 82 7.72 -3.38 4.40
N GLY A 83 6.92 -2.90 3.44
CA GLY A 83 5.47 -2.91 3.46
C GLY A 83 4.84 -1.62 3.98
N GLY A 84 5.62 -0.77 4.69
CA GLY A 84 5.15 0.54 5.18
C GLY A 84 3.91 0.45 6.06
N SER A 85 2.96 1.36 5.84
CA SER A 85 1.71 1.39 6.63
C SER A 85 0.81 0.19 6.40
N SER A 86 0.91 -0.52 5.27
CA SER A 86 0.16 -1.77 5.06
C SER A 86 0.71 -2.94 5.88
N ALA A 87 1.98 -2.91 6.29
CA ALA A 87 2.54 -3.92 7.18
C ALA A 87 2.19 -3.71 8.67
N VAL A 88 1.88 -2.48 9.08
CA VAL A 88 1.66 -2.14 10.51
C VAL A 88 0.19 -1.88 10.86
N ASN A 89 -0.72 -1.86 9.88
CA ASN A 89 -2.14 -1.63 10.10
C ASN A 89 -2.87 -2.86 10.69
N THR A 90 -4.17 -2.77 10.82
CA THR A 90 -5.03 -3.84 11.32
C THR A 90 -5.70 -4.65 10.21
N THR A 91 -5.12 -4.66 9.01
CA THR A 91 -5.54 -5.45 7.84
C THR A 91 -6.99 -5.22 7.37
N ILE A 92 -7.56 -4.05 7.64
CA ILE A 92 -8.87 -3.66 7.12
C ILE A 92 -8.68 -3.12 5.70
N ALA A 93 -9.24 -3.81 4.71
CA ALA A 93 -9.26 -3.39 3.32
C ALA A 93 -10.68 -2.94 2.93
N LEU A 94 -10.84 -1.65 2.66
CA LEU A 94 -12.09 -1.06 2.23
C LEU A 94 -11.87 -0.28 0.92
N ARG A 95 -12.84 -0.36 0.04
CA ARG A 95 -12.90 0.50 -1.16
C ARG A 95 -13.68 1.77 -0.84
N GLY A 96 -13.32 2.88 -1.50
CA GLY A 96 -14.20 4.05 -1.56
C GLY A 96 -15.49 3.74 -2.29
N ILE A 97 -16.50 4.57 -2.12
CA ILE A 97 -17.74 4.48 -2.89
C ILE A 97 -17.56 5.07 -4.30
N PRO A 98 -18.37 4.69 -5.30
CA PRO A 98 -18.24 5.19 -6.66
C PRO A 98 -18.15 6.71 -6.77
N GLU A 99 -18.93 7.43 -5.97
CA GLU A 99 -19.01 8.89 -5.95
C GLU A 99 -17.68 9.56 -5.55
N ASP A 100 -16.87 8.91 -4.71
CA ASP A 100 -15.54 9.42 -4.34
C ASP A 100 -14.64 9.49 -5.58
N TYR A 101 -14.64 8.42 -6.37
CA TYR A 101 -13.81 8.33 -7.59
C TYR A 101 -14.33 9.22 -8.70
N ASP A 102 -15.64 9.34 -8.85
CA ASP A 102 -16.24 10.22 -9.85
C ASP A 102 -15.95 11.69 -9.52
N SER A 103 -15.94 12.06 -8.24
CA SER A 103 -15.50 13.41 -7.82
C SER A 103 -13.99 13.65 -8.07
N TRP A 104 -13.17 12.61 -7.94
CA TRP A 104 -11.74 12.71 -8.33
C TRP A 104 -11.58 12.87 -9.83
N ALA A 105 -12.44 12.22 -10.63
CA ALA A 105 -12.42 12.38 -12.08
C ALA A 105 -12.73 13.81 -12.53
N GLU A 106 -13.61 14.52 -11.83
CA GLU A 106 -13.89 15.94 -12.08
C GLU A 106 -12.65 16.82 -11.84
N ALA A 107 -11.85 16.50 -10.81
CA ALA A 107 -10.67 17.28 -10.43
C ALA A 107 -9.40 16.89 -11.19
N ALA A 108 -9.20 15.60 -11.50
CA ALA A 108 -7.93 15.05 -11.96
C ALA A 108 -8.01 14.32 -13.32
N GLY A 109 -9.19 14.23 -13.92
CA GLY A 109 -9.40 13.62 -15.23
C GLY A 109 -10.09 12.25 -15.17
N THR A 110 -10.73 11.89 -16.26
CA THR A 110 -11.66 10.75 -16.38
C THR A 110 -11.05 9.38 -16.05
N SER A 111 -9.73 9.22 -16.10
CA SER A 111 -9.06 7.98 -15.70
C SER A 111 -9.28 7.60 -14.24
N TRP A 112 -9.72 8.54 -13.40
CA TRP A 112 -10.06 8.33 -12.00
C TRP A 112 -11.54 7.98 -11.78
N ALA A 113 -12.39 8.05 -12.80
CA ALA A 113 -13.80 7.67 -12.67
C ALA A 113 -13.96 6.22 -12.20
N TRP A 114 -15.02 5.95 -11.44
CA TRP A 114 -15.28 4.61 -10.92
C TRP A 114 -15.19 3.51 -11.97
N SER A 115 -15.80 3.73 -13.13
CA SER A 115 -15.78 2.78 -14.24
C SER A 115 -14.36 2.43 -14.75
N HIS A 116 -13.39 3.33 -14.56
CA HIS A 116 -11.99 3.12 -14.94
C HIS A 116 -11.16 2.50 -13.82
N VAL A 117 -11.46 2.79 -12.55
CA VAL A 117 -10.69 2.25 -11.41
C VAL A 117 -11.18 0.88 -10.96
N LEU A 118 -12.46 0.56 -11.11
CA LEU A 118 -13.05 -0.73 -10.72
C LEU A 118 -12.31 -1.95 -11.29
N PRO A 119 -11.92 -2.00 -12.58
CA PRO A 119 -11.17 -3.14 -13.11
C PRO A 119 -9.84 -3.40 -12.40
N TYR A 120 -9.20 -2.37 -11.83
CA TYR A 120 -7.96 -2.53 -11.06
C TYR A 120 -8.24 -3.09 -9.67
N PHE A 121 -9.34 -2.70 -9.03
CA PHE A 121 -9.79 -3.31 -7.77
C PHE A 121 -10.10 -4.80 -7.97
N ASN A 122 -10.83 -5.15 -9.01
CA ASN A 122 -11.14 -6.55 -9.31
C ASN A 122 -9.87 -7.38 -9.61
N ARG A 123 -8.87 -6.80 -10.29
CA ARG A 123 -7.58 -7.48 -10.52
C ARG A 123 -6.74 -7.68 -9.26
N LEU A 124 -6.94 -6.84 -8.23
CA LEU A 124 -6.23 -6.94 -6.97
C LEU A 124 -6.81 -8.03 -6.06
N GLU A 125 -8.11 -8.25 -6.14
CA GLU A 125 -8.90 -9.04 -5.22
C GLU A 125 -9.06 -10.50 -5.66
N ARG A 126 -9.07 -11.39 -4.69
CA ARG A 126 -9.55 -12.76 -4.81
C ARG A 126 -10.60 -13.02 -3.75
N ASP A 127 -11.83 -12.60 -4.03
CA ASP A 127 -12.97 -12.86 -3.15
C ASP A 127 -13.43 -14.31 -3.34
N LEU A 128 -13.49 -15.09 -2.26
CA LEU A 128 -13.84 -16.51 -2.30
C LEU A 128 -15.35 -16.74 -2.32
N ASP A 129 -16.14 -15.75 -1.92
CA ASP A 129 -17.59 -15.85 -1.78
C ASP A 129 -18.34 -15.13 -2.93
N PHE A 130 -17.79 -13.99 -3.42
CA PHE A 130 -18.43 -13.11 -4.39
C PHE A 130 -17.56 -12.79 -5.60
N GLY A 131 -16.51 -13.57 -5.86
CA GLY A 131 -15.51 -13.27 -6.89
C GLY A 131 -16.07 -13.18 -8.32
N ASP A 132 -17.20 -13.79 -8.61
CA ASP A 132 -17.93 -13.72 -9.90
C ASP A 132 -18.90 -12.53 -10.00
N ALA A 133 -19.11 -11.77 -8.93
CA ALA A 133 -19.95 -10.58 -8.96
C ALA A 133 -19.23 -9.40 -9.63
N ALA A 134 -19.99 -8.50 -10.27
CA ALA A 134 -19.47 -7.43 -11.12
C ALA A 134 -18.48 -6.47 -10.42
N HIS A 135 -18.57 -6.35 -9.10
CA HIS A 135 -17.72 -5.45 -8.30
C HIS A 135 -16.61 -6.19 -7.54
N HIS A 136 -16.44 -7.48 -7.79
CA HIS A 136 -15.44 -8.32 -7.13
C HIS A 136 -14.49 -8.95 -8.14
N GLY A 137 -13.39 -9.52 -7.64
CA GLY A 137 -12.41 -10.24 -8.43
C GLY A 137 -12.16 -11.63 -7.84
N ASP A 138 -11.79 -12.59 -8.69
CA ASP A 138 -11.64 -14.00 -8.36
C ASP A 138 -10.19 -14.51 -8.45
N ALA A 139 -9.27 -13.71 -8.97
CA ALA A 139 -7.93 -14.17 -9.34
C ALA A 139 -6.78 -13.23 -8.90
N GLY A 140 -7.07 -12.23 -8.09
CA GLY A 140 -6.07 -11.30 -7.61
C GLY A 140 -5.17 -11.88 -6.50
N PRO A 141 -4.11 -11.16 -6.13
CA PRO A 141 -3.16 -11.60 -5.11
C PRO A 141 -3.67 -11.44 -3.65
N ILE A 142 -4.79 -10.75 -3.41
CA ILE A 142 -5.32 -10.44 -2.08
C ILE A 142 -6.73 -10.97 -1.95
#